data_0164f512da7de803c9328b1439bbbb42
#
_entry.id   0164f512da7de803c9328b1439bbbb42
#
_cell.length_a   1.000
_cell.length_b   1.000
_cell.length_c   1.000
_cell.angle_alpha   90.00
_cell.angle_beta   90.00
_cell.angle_gamma   90.00
#
_symmetry.space_group_name_H-M   'P 1'
#
loop_
_entity.id
_entity.type
_entity.pdbx_description
1 polymer ?
#
loop_
_entity_poly.entity_id
_entity_poly.type
_entity_poly.pdbx_seq_one_letter_code
_entity_poly.pdbx_strand_id
1 'polypeptide(L)'
;MNRIKRLANQKKYSRLFFDDAFYIGFFMFLVVPMGMSLYYSFCDYDILSPPVFTGLDNFKHMFSDGTFFKTLKVTFFFAFVSVPLKLLFALFVAMLLLKNSKLSGFYRAAYYLPSIIGGSVAVSVLWKRMFSSNGVINSLLQAIGIDCTVSWLGNTNTAIWILILLVVWQFGSSMLIFLSALKQIPASLYEAAMVDGSGSVYRFFKITLPLLTPTIFF
;
A
#
# COMPACT_ATOMS: atom_id res chain seq x y z
N MET A 1 24.55 8.89 45.88
CA MET A 1 23.97 9.93 45.03
C MET A 1 24.73 10.10 43.67
N ASN A 2 26.05 9.96 43.61
CA ASN A 2 26.86 10.14 42.40
C ASN A 2 26.72 9.03 41.32
N ARG A 3 26.39 7.79 41.68
CA ARG A 3 26.25 6.67 40.74
C ARG A 3 24.98 6.78 39.86
N ILE A 4 23.89 7.24 40.46
CA ILE A 4 22.61 7.41 39.75
C ILE A 4 22.68 8.58 38.72
N LYS A 5 23.37 9.68 39.10
CA LYS A 5 23.63 10.79 38.20
C LYS A 5 24.53 10.40 37.01
N ARG A 6 25.54 9.55 37.23
CA ARG A 6 26.39 9.03 36.13
C ARG A 6 25.62 8.13 35.17
N LEU A 7 24.77 7.23 35.68
CA LEU A 7 23.96 6.35 34.85
C LEU A 7 22.87 7.14 34.04
N ALA A 8 22.30 8.16 34.67
CA ALA A 8 21.35 9.05 33.97
C ALA A 8 22.04 9.87 32.85
N ASN A 9 23.25 10.37 33.09
CA ASN A 9 24.05 11.05 32.09
C ASN A 9 24.48 10.11 30.95
N GLN A 10 24.94 8.90 31.26
CA GLN A 10 25.28 7.93 30.20
C GLN A 10 24.10 7.57 29.32
N LYS A 11 22.89 7.38 29.89
CA LYS A 11 21.67 7.15 29.11
C LYS A 11 21.29 8.37 28.26
N LYS A 12 21.53 9.58 28.74
CA LYS A 12 21.28 10.82 28.00
C LYS A 12 22.23 10.96 26.81
N TYR A 13 23.55 10.74 27.00
CA TYR A 13 24.54 10.79 25.90
C TYR A 13 24.35 9.67 24.89
N SER A 14 23.96 8.47 25.32
CA SER A 14 23.64 7.37 24.41
C SER A 14 22.42 7.69 23.54
N ARG A 15 21.37 8.27 24.11
CA ARG A 15 20.20 8.70 23.32
C ARG A 15 20.55 9.81 22.33
N LEU A 16 21.26 10.84 22.76
CA LEU A 16 21.71 11.91 21.90
C LEU A 16 22.56 11.38 20.72
N PHE A 17 23.45 10.45 20.97
CA PHE A 17 24.29 9.85 19.92
C PHE A 17 23.45 9.06 18.89
N PHE A 18 22.44 8.32 19.32
CA PHE A 18 21.52 7.63 18.39
C PHE A 18 20.63 8.61 17.62
N ASP A 19 20.14 9.64 18.30
CA ASP A 19 19.34 10.68 17.68
C ASP A 19 20.16 11.48 16.64
N ASP A 20 21.40 11.85 16.97
CA ASP A 20 22.32 12.55 16.06
C ASP A 20 22.68 11.68 14.85
N ALA A 21 22.98 10.40 15.04
CA ALA A 21 23.25 9.47 13.93
C ALA A 21 22.03 9.32 13.00
N PHE A 22 20.83 9.26 13.58
CA PHE A 22 19.58 9.24 12.79
C PHE A 22 19.40 10.52 11.99
N TYR A 23 19.59 11.70 12.62
CA TYR A 23 19.45 12.98 11.92
C TYR A 23 20.50 13.16 10.84
N ILE A 24 21.75 12.78 11.07
CA ILE A 24 22.80 12.83 10.06
C ILE A 24 22.42 11.96 8.86
N GLY A 25 21.99 10.71 9.10
CA GLY A 25 21.52 9.82 8.04
C GLY A 25 20.32 10.38 7.30
N PHE A 26 19.34 10.90 8.01
CA PHE A 26 18.14 11.51 7.44
C PHE A 26 18.48 12.72 6.53
N PHE A 27 19.32 13.64 7.03
CA PHE A 27 19.72 14.78 6.22
C PHE A 27 20.57 14.38 5.02
N MET A 28 21.56 13.50 5.22
CA MET A 28 22.50 13.09 4.17
C MET A 28 21.84 12.27 3.06
N PHE A 29 20.95 11.33 3.41
CA PHE A 29 20.39 10.39 2.44
C PHE A 29 18.97 10.77 1.95
N LEU A 30 18.30 11.69 2.61
CA LEU A 30 16.96 12.09 2.21
C LEU A 30 16.88 13.58 1.88
N VAL A 31 17.25 14.48 2.79
CA VAL A 31 17.09 15.93 2.59
C VAL A 31 18.02 16.46 1.51
N VAL A 32 19.31 16.07 1.53
CA VAL A 32 20.28 16.52 0.53
C VAL A 32 19.90 16.03 -0.88
N PRO A 33 19.64 14.74 -1.14
CA PRO A 33 19.19 14.30 -2.46
C PRO A 33 17.88 14.95 -2.92
N MET A 34 16.92 15.18 -2.02
CA MET A 34 15.69 15.90 -2.37
C MET A 34 15.98 17.36 -2.76
N GLY A 35 16.85 18.05 -2.03
CA GLY A 35 17.28 19.41 -2.36
C GLY A 35 18.01 19.48 -3.71
N MET A 36 18.90 18.52 -3.97
CA MET A 36 19.58 18.40 -5.27
C MET A 36 18.60 18.11 -6.40
N SER A 37 17.65 17.19 -6.20
CA SER A 37 16.61 16.90 -7.18
C SER A 37 15.76 18.14 -7.48
N LEU A 38 15.39 18.90 -6.44
CA LEU A 38 14.68 20.17 -6.62
C LEU A 38 15.50 21.19 -7.41
N TYR A 39 16.80 21.33 -7.11
CA TYR A 39 17.69 22.21 -7.87
C TYR A 39 17.80 21.78 -9.34
N TYR A 40 18.01 20.49 -9.61
CA TYR A 40 18.10 19.96 -10.97
C TYR A 40 16.79 20.07 -11.75
N SER A 41 15.65 20.17 -11.08
CA SER A 41 14.36 20.40 -11.77
C SER A 41 14.29 21.77 -12.48
N PHE A 42 15.14 22.72 -12.06
CA PHE A 42 15.28 24.04 -12.70
C PHE A 42 16.48 24.12 -13.67
N CYS A 43 17.17 23.01 -13.89
CA CYS A 43 18.33 22.93 -14.76
C CYS A 43 18.06 22.00 -15.94
N ASP A 44 18.71 22.30 -17.07
CA ASP A 44 18.94 21.30 -18.10
C ASP A 44 20.14 20.46 -17.66
N TYR A 45 19.89 19.20 -17.31
CA TYR A 45 20.88 18.29 -16.74
C TYR A 45 20.76 16.91 -17.32
N ASP A 46 21.76 16.51 -18.06
CA ASP A 46 22.03 15.12 -18.35
C ASP A 46 23.25 14.67 -17.52
N ILE A 47 23.36 13.38 -17.21
CA ILE A 47 24.41 12.84 -16.32
C ILE A 47 25.82 13.11 -16.86
N LEU A 48 25.97 13.46 -18.13
CA LEU A 48 27.25 13.59 -18.85
C LEU A 48 27.76 15.04 -18.88
N SER A 49 26.87 16.02 -18.70
CA SER A 49 27.20 17.43 -18.75
C SER A 49 26.89 18.14 -17.41
N PRO A 50 27.61 19.24 -17.09
CA PRO A 50 27.27 20.03 -15.91
C PRO A 50 25.87 20.64 -16.02
N PRO A 51 25.13 20.77 -14.91
CA PRO A 51 23.78 21.33 -14.91
C PRO A 51 23.79 22.81 -15.35
N VAL A 52 22.96 23.13 -16.33
CA VAL A 52 22.77 24.51 -16.83
C VAL A 52 21.42 25.01 -16.34
N PHE A 53 21.39 26.10 -15.60
CA PHE A 53 20.14 26.65 -15.04
C PHE A 53 19.26 27.22 -16.16
N THR A 54 18.07 26.64 -16.35
CA THR A 54 17.06 27.01 -17.37
C THR A 54 15.77 27.58 -16.76
N GLY A 55 15.73 27.74 -15.44
CA GLY A 55 14.57 28.29 -14.75
C GLY A 55 13.35 27.35 -14.82
N LEU A 56 12.24 27.83 -15.35
CA LEU A 56 10.96 27.10 -15.39
C LEU A 56 10.68 26.36 -16.71
N ASP A 57 11.66 26.26 -17.60
CA ASP A 57 11.42 25.71 -18.93
C ASP A 57 11.05 24.21 -18.89
N ASN A 58 11.69 23.43 -18.00
CA ASN A 58 11.29 22.04 -17.77
C ASN A 58 9.82 21.92 -17.35
N PHE A 59 9.35 22.81 -16.48
CA PHE A 59 7.96 22.82 -16.04
C PHE A 59 7.00 23.25 -17.17
N LYS A 60 7.39 24.22 -18.00
CA LYS A 60 6.59 24.60 -19.18
C LYS A 60 6.45 23.43 -20.15
N HIS A 61 7.56 22.73 -20.43
CA HIS A 61 7.55 21.53 -21.27
C HIS A 61 6.66 20.44 -20.67
N MET A 62 6.80 20.16 -19.37
CA MET A 62 5.99 19.16 -18.65
C MET A 62 4.49 19.48 -18.74
N PHE A 63 4.09 20.75 -18.52
CA PHE A 63 2.68 21.14 -18.59
C PHE A 63 2.12 21.28 -20.03
N SER A 64 2.97 21.38 -21.05
CA SER A 64 2.57 21.36 -22.44
C SER A 64 2.53 19.94 -23.02
N ASP A 65 3.10 18.95 -22.33
CA ASP A 65 3.12 17.57 -22.79
C ASP A 65 1.81 16.85 -22.43
N GLY A 66 1.05 16.46 -23.45
CA GLY A 66 -0.17 15.66 -23.29
C GLY A 66 0.07 14.30 -22.63
N THR A 67 1.29 13.75 -22.71
CA THR A 67 1.67 12.48 -22.07
C THR A 67 1.71 12.62 -20.57
N PHE A 68 2.16 13.76 -20.05
CA PHE A 68 2.18 14.05 -18.62
C PHE A 68 0.77 13.96 -18.01
N PHE A 69 -0.19 14.66 -18.57
CA PHE A 69 -1.57 14.65 -18.07
C PHE A 69 -2.24 13.27 -18.20
N LYS A 70 -1.93 12.54 -19.28
CA LYS A 70 -2.40 11.18 -19.48
C LYS A 70 -1.88 10.23 -18.38
N THR A 71 -0.58 10.31 -18.11
CA THR A 71 0.08 9.50 -17.06
C THR A 71 -0.46 9.88 -15.68
N LEU A 72 -0.63 11.18 -15.41
CA LEU A 72 -1.18 11.66 -14.15
C LEU A 72 -2.60 11.12 -13.92
N LYS A 73 -3.46 11.20 -14.93
CA LYS A 73 -4.83 10.66 -14.88
C LYS A 73 -4.84 9.15 -14.59
N VAL A 74 -3.98 8.38 -15.27
CA VAL A 74 -3.87 6.94 -15.07
C VAL A 74 -3.36 6.62 -13.66
N THR A 75 -2.38 7.37 -13.16
CA THR A 75 -1.83 7.19 -11.80
C THR A 75 -2.88 7.47 -10.72
N PHE A 76 -3.60 8.57 -10.84
CA PHE A 76 -4.69 8.88 -9.90
C PHE A 76 -5.81 7.85 -9.98
N PHE A 77 -6.24 7.46 -11.18
CA PHE A 77 -7.24 6.41 -11.33
C PHE A 77 -6.80 5.11 -10.67
N PHE A 78 -5.56 4.69 -10.94
CA PHE A 78 -4.99 3.49 -10.33
C PHE A 78 -4.98 3.57 -8.80
N ALA A 79 -4.50 4.66 -8.23
CA ALA A 79 -4.42 4.85 -6.79
C ALA A 79 -5.82 4.90 -6.14
N PHE A 80 -6.73 5.72 -6.69
CA PHE A 80 -8.07 5.89 -6.12
C PHE A 80 -8.97 4.64 -6.28
N VAL A 81 -8.66 3.74 -7.19
CA VAL A 81 -9.40 2.48 -7.33
C VAL A 81 -8.73 1.35 -6.57
N SER A 82 -7.40 1.17 -6.71
CA SER A 82 -6.70 0.02 -6.10
C SER A 82 -6.65 0.11 -4.58
N VAL A 83 -6.39 1.29 -4.01
CA VAL A 83 -6.24 1.44 -2.55
C VAL A 83 -7.56 1.17 -1.82
N PRO A 84 -8.69 1.82 -2.16
CA PRO A 84 -9.96 1.52 -1.51
C PRO A 84 -10.39 0.06 -1.71
N LEU A 85 -10.23 -0.51 -2.91
CA LEU A 85 -10.56 -1.90 -3.16
C LEU A 85 -9.75 -2.86 -2.30
N LYS A 86 -8.44 -2.64 -2.19
CA LYS A 86 -7.54 -3.42 -1.33
C LYS A 86 -7.95 -3.33 0.13
N LEU A 87 -8.23 -2.11 0.63
CA LEU A 87 -8.63 -1.89 2.02
C LEU A 87 -10.00 -2.50 2.32
N LEU A 88 -10.98 -2.34 1.43
CA LEU A 88 -12.30 -2.96 1.58
C LEU A 88 -12.20 -4.49 1.64
N PHE A 89 -11.43 -5.08 0.72
CA PHE A 89 -11.23 -6.52 0.70
C PHE A 89 -10.46 -7.00 1.94
N ALA A 90 -9.43 -6.28 2.37
CA ALA A 90 -8.68 -6.56 3.59
C ALA A 90 -9.57 -6.51 4.84
N LEU A 91 -10.40 -5.47 4.98
CA LEU A 91 -11.34 -5.33 6.09
C LEU A 91 -12.39 -6.43 6.08
N PHE A 92 -12.94 -6.75 4.91
CA PHE A 92 -13.90 -7.84 4.75
C PHE A 92 -13.32 -9.17 5.25
N VAL A 93 -12.12 -9.54 4.79
CA VAL A 93 -11.47 -10.78 5.22
C VAL A 93 -11.07 -10.73 6.69
N ALA A 94 -10.62 -9.59 7.22
CA ALA A 94 -10.33 -9.41 8.64
C ALA A 94 -11.56 -9.66 9.52
N MET A 95 -12.74 -9.17 9.12
CA MET A 95 -14.01 -9.44 9.82
C MET A 95 -14.40 -10.92 9.81
N LEU A 96 -14.18 -11.62 8.68
CA LEU A 96 -14.40 -13.06 8.62
C LEU A 96 -13.48 -13.85 9.58
N LEU A 97 -12.23 -13.40 9.71
CA LEU A 97 -11.22 -14.02 10.59
C LEU A 97 -11.34 -13.60 12.06
N LEU A 98 -12.27 -12.72 12.40
CA LEU A 98 -12.52 -12.31 13.78
C LEU A 98 -13.03 -13.47 14.63
N LYS A 99 -13.82 -14.35 14.05
CA LYS A 99 -14.28 -15.57 14.71
C LYS A 99 -13.10 -16.51 14.95
N ASN A 100 -12.87 -16.87 16.21
CA ASN A 100 -11.84 -17.84 16.56
C ASN A 100 -12.23 -19.23 16.04
N SER A 101 -11.45 -19.72 15.09
CA SER A 101 -11.53 -21.08 14.57
C SER A 101 -10.19 -21.78 14.82
N LYS A 102 -10.17 -23.10 14.97
CA LYS A 102 -8.94 -23.90 15.12
C LYS A 102 -7.96 -23.67 13.97
N LEU A 103 -8.47 -23.30 12.79
CA LEU A 103 -7.69 -23.04 11.56
C LEU A 103 -7.37 -21.56 11.34
N SER A 104 -7.76 -20.66 12.26
CA SER A 104 -7.58 -19.22 12.06
C SER A 104 -6.11 -18.80 11.87
N GLY A 105 -5.17 -19.50 12.50
CA GLY A 105 -3.74 -19.30 12.30
C GLY A 105 -3.29 -19.64 10.88
N PHE A 106 -3.73 -20.77 10.36
CA PHE A 106 -3.46 -21.20 8.99
C PHE A 106 -4.02 -20.20 7.95
N TYR A 107 -5.28 -19.80 8.09
CA TYR A 107 -5.88 -18.82 7.18
C TYR A 107 -5.17 -17.48 7.20
N ARG A 108 -4.74 -17.00 8.38
CA ARG A 108 -3.93 -15.75 8.48
C ARG A 108 -2.61 -15.87 7.72
N ALA A 109 -1.90 -16.98 7.90
CA ALA A 109 -0.66 -17.23 7.19
C ALA A 109 -0.88 -17.33 5.68
N ALA A 110 -1.90 -18.08 5.23
CA ALA A 110 -2.22 -18.25 3.81
C ALA A 110 -2.60 -16.92 3.13
N TYR A 111 -3.42 -16.08 3.78
CA TYR A 111 -3.82 -14.78 3.24
C TYR A 111 -2.71 -13.71 3.34
N TYR A 112 -1.75 -13.89 4.25
CA TYR A 112 -0.62 -12.98 4.36
C TYR A 112 0.49 -13.29 3.35
N LEU A 113 0.62 -14.54 2.91
CA LEU A 113 1.65 -14.99 1.97
C LEU A 113 1.73 -14.14 0.69
N PRO A 114 0.62 -13.80 0.00
CA PRO A 114 0.65 -12.90 -1.15
C PRO A 114 1.32 -11.56 -0.90
N SER A 115 1.15 -10.99 0.29
CA SER A 115 1.77 -9.69 0.64
C SER A 115 3.29 -9.79 0.83
N ILE A 116 3.80 -10.95 1.21
CA ILE A 116 5.24 -11.18 1.37
C ILE A 116 5.91 -11.38 0.00
N ILE A 117 5.31 -12.22 -0.84
CA ILE A 117 5.93 -12.62 -2.12
C ILE A 117 5.57 -11.67 -3.27
N GLY A 118 4.51 -10.86 -3.12
CA GLY A 118 3.90 -10.09 -4.21
C GLY A 118 4.82 -9.06 -4.86
N GLY A 119 5.81 -8.54 -4.13
CA GLY A 119 6.85 -7.65 -4.67
C GLY A 119 7.98 -8.36 -5.41
N SER A 120 7.97 -9.69 -5.52
CA SER A 120 9.05 -10.43 -6.17
C SER A 120 8.92 -10.43 -7.71
N VAL A 121 10.07 -10.46 -8.38
CA VAL A 121 10.13 -10.60 -9.84
C VAL A 121 9.44 -11.89 -10.30
N ALA A 122 9.55 -12.96 -9.52
CA ALA A 122 8.93 -14.25 -9.83
C ALA A 122 7.40 -14.13 -9.95
N VAL A 123 6.75 -13.44 -9.01
CA VAL A 123 5.30 -13.19 -9.07
C VAL A 123 4.94 -12.34 -10.28
N SER A 124 5.73 -11.31 -10.58
CA SER A 124 5.48 -10.46 -11.77
C SER A 124 5.54 -11.27 -13.07
N VAL A 125 6.50 -12.18 -13.19
CA VAL A 125 6.62 -13.08 -14.36
C VAL A 125 5.45 -14.05 -14.42
N LEU A 126 5.07 -14.68 -13.30
CA LEU A 126 3.91 -15.57 -13.22
C LEU A 126 2.63 -14.83 -13.62
N TRP A 127 2.43 -13.62 -13.09
CA TRP A 127 1.26 -12.79 -13.40
C TRP A 127 1.19 -12.47 -14.89
N LYS A 128 2.31 -12.02 -15.47
CA LYS A 128 2.43 -11.78 -16.91
C LYS A 128 2.09 -13.04 -17.74
N ARG A 129 2.54 -14.21 -17.30
CA ARG A 129 2.27 -15.48 -17.98
C ARG A 129 0.81 -15.90 -17.86
N MET A 130 0.19 -15.73 -16.68
CA MET A 130 -1.21 -16.07 -16.46
C MET A 130 -2.16 -15.24 -17.32
N PHE A 131 -1.87 -13.95 -17.51
CA PHE A 131 -2.70 -12.99 -18.24
C PHE A 131 -2.24 -12.72 -19.68
N SER A 132 -1.36 -13.58 -20.24
CA SER A 132 -1.00 -13.54 -21.66
C SER A 132 -2.10 -14.14 -22.54
N SER A 133 -2.03 -13.92 -23.87
CA SER A 133 -2.98 -14.48 -24.85
C SER A 133 -3.13 -16.01 -24.77
N ASN A 134 -2.01 -16.71 -24.53
CA ASN A 134 -1.99 -18.17 -24.32
C ASN A 134 -1.83 -18.53 -22.84
N GLY A 135 -2.33 -17.70 -21.94
CA GLY A 135 -2.20 -17.87 -20.50
C GLY A 135 -3.30 -18.73 -19.88
N VAL A 136 -3.07 -19.12 -18.63
CA VAL A 136 -3.98 -19.99 -17.86
C VAL A 136 -5.40 -19.40 -17.79
N ILE A 137 -5.53 -18.08 -17.68
CA ILE A 137 -6.85 -17.41 -17.59
C ILE A 137 -7.65 -17.62 -18.86
N ASN A 138 -7.04 -17.43 -20.04
CA ASN A 138 -7.72 -17.67 -21.32
C ASN A 138 -8.06 -19.16 -21.53
N SER A 139 -7.16 -20.07 -21.12
CA SER A 139 -7.42 -21.52 -21.18
C SER A 139 -8.61 -21.92 -20.29
N LEU A 140 -8.74 -21.34 -19.10
CA LEU A 140 -9.89 -21.55 -18.22
C LEU A 140 -11.19 -21.00 -18.80
N LEU A 141 -11.14 -19.81 -19.43
CA LEU A 141 -12.29 -19.22 -20.11
C LEU A 141 -12.76 -20.08 -21.31
N GLN A 142 -11.82 -20.59 -22.08
CA GLN A 142 -12.12 -21.52 -23.19
C GLN A 142 -12.73 -22.82 -22.69
N ALA A 143 -12.26 -23.37 -21.56
CA ALA A 143 -12.82 -24.60 -20.98
C ALA A 143 -14.29 -24.46 -20.54
N ILE A 144 -14.76 -23.26 -20.26
CA ILE A 144 -16.16 -22.96 -19.94
C ILE A 144 -16.95 -22.43 -21.14
N GLY A 145 -16.39 -22.52 -22.36
CA GLY A 145 -17.04 -22.15 -23.63
C GLY A 145 -16.94 -20.67 -24.00
N ILE A 146 -16.05 -19.90 -23.37
CA ILE A 146 -15.80 -18.49 -23.72
C ILE A 146 -14.52 -18.43 -24.55
N ASP A 147 -14.64 -18.24 -25.86
CA ASP A 147 -13.49 -18.03 -26.73
C ASP A 147 -12.83 -16.68 -26.46
N CYS A 148 -11.71 -16.72 -25.76
CA CYS A 148 -10.94 -15.54 -25.38
C CYS A 148 -9.46 -15.76 -25.66
N THR A 149 -8.89 -14.90 -26.53
CA THR A 149 -7.45 -14.89 -26.85
C THR A 149 -6.80 -13.55 -26.54
N VAL A 150 -7.42 -12.79 -25.64
CA VAL A 150 -7.00 -11.43 -25.30
C VAL A 150 -5.68 -11.46 -24.52
N SER A 151 -4.72 -10.64 -24.94
CA SER A 151 -3.56 -10.29 -24.11
C SER A 151 -3.98 -9.22 -23.09
N TRP A 152 -4.37 -9.64 -21.91
CA TRP A 152 -4.95 -8.76 -20.87
C TRP A 152 -4.03 -7.62 -20.45
N LEU A 153 -2.72 -7.88 -20.35
CA LEU A 153 -1.72 -6.87 -20.03
C LEU A 153 -1.24 -6.08 -21.24
N GLY A 154 -1.41 -6.62 -22.45
CA GLY A 154 -1.10 -5.94 -23.71
C GLY A 154 -2.20 -5.01 -24.21
N ASN A 155 -3.39 -5.10 -23.66
CA ASN A 155 -4.52 -4.26 -24.03
C ASN A 155 -4.67 -3.09 -23.06
N THR A 156 -4.69 -1.87 -23.59
CA THR A 156 -4.76 -0.62 -22.82
C THR A 156 -5.98 -0.56 -21.89
N ASN A 157 -7.12 -1.14 -22.31
CA ASN A 157 -8.35 -1.10 -21.52
C ASN A 157 -8.37 -2.08 -20.36
N THR A 158 -7.63 -3.19 -20.46
CA THR A 158 -7.64 -4.25 -19.45
C THR A 158 -6.42 -4.23 -18.55
N ALA A 159 -5.28 -3.75 -19.05
CA ALA A 159 -4.01 -3.77 -18.32
C ALA A 159 -4.10 -3.15 -16.92
N ILE A 160 -4.76 -2.01 -16.79
CA ILE A 160 -4.91 -1.31 -15.52
C ILE A 160 -5.71 -2.13 -14.49
N TRP A 161 -6.74 -2.86 -14.93
CA TRP A 161 -7.56 -3.71 -14.06
C TRP A 161 -6.77 -4.93 -13.56
N ILE A 162 -5.92 -5.51 -14.41
CA ILE A 162 -5.05 -6.61 -14.02
C ILE A 162 -3.99 -6.17 -13.02
N LEU A 163 -3.47 -4.94 -13.15
CA LEU A 163 -2.56 -4.35 -12.16
C LEU A 163 -3.28 -4.03 -10.84
N ILE A 164 -4.50 -3.52 -10.90
CA ILE A 164 -5.34 -3.31 -9.71
C ILE A 164 -5.60 -4.64 -9.00
N LEU A 165 -5.93 -5.69 -9.75
CA LEU A 165 -6.16 -7.03 -9.21
C LEU A 165 -4.90 -7.56 -8.50
N LEU A 166 -3.70 -7.33 -9.05
CA LEU A 166 -2.43 -7.71 -8.41
C LEU A 166 -2.22 -6.99 -7.07
N VAL A 167 -2.56 -5.69 -7.01
CA VAL A 167 -2.47 -4.91 -5.76
C VAL A 167 -3.51 -5.39 -4.74
N VAL A 168 -4.73 -5.66 -5.18
CA VAL A 168 -5.80 -6.18 -4.31
C VAL A 168 -5.44 -7.57 -3.78
N TRP A 169 -4.87 -8.44 -4.61
CA TRP A 169 -4.42 -9.77 -4.19
C TRP A 169 -3.40 -9.72 -3.04
N GLN A 170 -2.62 -8.65 -2.93
CA GLN A 170 -1.66 -8.41 -1.84
C GLN A 170 -2.31 -7.74 -0.61
N PHE A 171 -3.54 -8.05 -0.28
CA PHE A 171 -4.30 -7.44 0.83
C PHE A 171 -3.87 -7.89 2.22
N GLY A 172 -3.06 -8.93 2.35
CA GLY A 172 -2.81 -9.67 3.60
C GLY A 172 -2.19 -8.83 4.72
N SER A 173 -1.26 -7.91 4.42
CA SER A 173 -0.69 -7.00 5.42
C SER A 173 -1.75 -6.05 6.01
N SER A 174 -2.53 -5.41 5.16
CA SER A 174 -3.64 -4.55 5.59
C SER A 174 -4.71 -5.35 6.37
N MET A 175 -4.99 -6.59 5.97
CA MET A 175 -5.90 -7.50 6.67
C MET A 175 -5.43 -7.79 8.10
N LEU A 176 -4.13 -8.05 8.32
CA LEU A 176 -3.59 -8.28 9.66
C LEU A 176 -3.66 -7.03 10.55
N ILE A 177 -3.42 -5.84 9.98
CA ILE A 177 -3.55 -4.58 10.69
C ILE A 177 -5.01 -4.37 11.12
N PHE A 178 -5.97 -4.54 10.21
CA PHE A 178 -7.39 -4.45 10.53
C PHE A 178 -7.83 -5.49 11.55
N LEU A 179 -7.37 -6.73 11.42
CA LEU A 179 -7.70 -7.78 12.37
C LEU A 179 -7.19 -7.46 13.78
N SER A 180 -6.01 -6.86 13.89
CA SER A 180 -5.44 -6.41 15.17
C SER A 180 -6.24 -5.25 15.77
N ALA A 181 -6.61 -4.27 14.96
CA ALA A 181 -7.43 -3.14 15.39
C ALA A 181 -8.85 -3.57 15.80
N LEU A 182 -9.49 -4.44 15.02
CA LEU A 182 -10.82 -5.00 15.33
C LEU A 182 -10.85 -5.73 16.68
N LYS A 183 -9.77 -6.44 17.03
CA LYS A 183 -9.66 -7.15 18.31
C LYS A 183 -9.47 -6.23 19.53
N GLN A 184 -9.06 -4.99 19.31
CA GLN A 184 -8.90 -3.99 20.37
C GLN A 184 -10.20 -3.29 20.73
N ILE A 185 -11.25 -3.42 19.91
CA ILE A 185 -12.56 -2.83 20.19
C ILE A 185 -13.20 -3.60 21.35
N PRO A 186 -13.56 -2.94 22.47
CA PRO A 186 -14.17 -3.59 23.61
C PRO A 186 -15.50 -4.24 23.26
N ALA A 187 -15.69 -5.52 23.68
CA ALA A 187 -16.92 -6.26 23.44
C ALA A 187 -18.15 -5.57 24.08
N SER A 188 -17.95 -4.89 25.20
CA SER A 188 -19.00 -4.15 25.92
C SER A 188 -19.72 -3.12 25.05
N LEU A 189 -19.06 -2.51 24.07
CA LEU A 189 -19.68 -1.58 23.13
C LEU A 189 -20.72 -2.29 22.24
N TYR A 190 -20.40 -3.49 21.80
CA TYR A 190 -21.31 -4.28 20.98
C TYR A 190 -22.46 -4.88 21.82
N GLU A 191 -22.17 -5.26 23.06
CA GLU A 191 -23.18 -5.79 24.01
C GLU A 191 -24.18 -4.70 24.37
N ALA A 192 -23.74 -3.50 24.74
CA ALA A 192 -24.65 -2.36 25.01
C ALA A 192 -25.53 -2.04 23.80
N ALA A 193 -24.94 -1.97 22.61
CA ALA A 193 -25.69 -1.71 21.39
C ALA A 193 -26.69 -2.83 21.05
N MET A 194 -26.40 -4.09 21.44
CA MET A 194 -27.37 -5.20 21.29
C MET A 194 -28.56 -5.06 22.24
N VAL A 195 -28.32 -4.63 23.48
CA VAL A 195 -29.39 -4.36 24.45
C VAL A 195 -30.30 -3.23 23.95
N ASP A 196 -29.74 -2.21 23.30
CA ASP A 196 -30.48 -1.14 22.64
C ASP A 196 -31.19 -1.55 21.34
N GLY A 197 -31.18 -2.87 20.98
CA GLY A 197 -31.86 -3.39 19.81
C GLY A 197 -31.18 -3.10 18.47
N SER A 198 -29.91 -2.64 18.46
CA SER A 198 -29.21 -2.30 17.22
C SER A 198 -28.84 -3.52 16.38
N GLY A 199 -29.10 -3.46 15.07
CA GLY A 199 -28.72 -4.49 14.10
C GLY A 199 -27.23 -4.50 13.78
N SER A 200 -26.74 -5.60 13.18
CA SER A 200 -25.30 -5.77 12.85
C SER A 200 -24.76 -4.71 11.89
N VAL A 201 -25.57 -4.29 10.92
CA VAL A 201 -25.19 -3.24 9.94
C VAL A 201 -25.03 -1.89 10.65
N TYR A 202 -25.96 -1.55 11.53
CA TYR A 202 -25.87 -0.31 12.32
C TYR A 202 -24.61 -0.30 13.19
N ARG A 203 -24.31 -1.38 13.90
CA ARG A 203 -23.09 -1.53 14.72
C ARG A 203 -21.83 -1.40 13.89
N PHE A 204 -21.81 -1.95 12.67
CA PHE A 204 -20.67 -1.79 11.77
C PHE A 204 -20.40 -0.31 11.45
N PHE A 205 -21.41 0.43 10.99
CA PHE A 205 -21.22 1.83 10.59
C PHE A 205 -21.09 2.82 11.77
N LYS A 206 -21.67 2.54 12.93
CA LYS A 206 -21.71 3.45 14.07
C LYS A 206 -20.66 3.15 15.16
N ILE A 207 -20.16 1.92 15.22
CA ILE A 207 -19.17 1.50 16.21
C ILE A 207 -17.87 1.09 15.53
N THR A 208 -17.93 0.05 14.67
CA THR A 208 -16.73 -0.57 14.11
C THR A 208 -15.98 0.39 13.20
N LEU A 209 -16.64 0.95 12.19
CA LEU A 209 -16.01 1.79 11.19
C LEU A 209 -15.41 3.09 11.77
N PRO A 210 -16.09 3.85 12.66
CA PRO A 210 -15.51 5.03 13.29
C PRO A 210 -14.28 4.72 14.15
N LEU A 211 -14.30 3.61 14.90
CA LEU A 211 -13.15 3.19 15.71
C LEU A 211 -11.97 2.68 14.89
N LEU A 212 -12.23 2.20 13.67
CA LEU A 212 -11.18 1.81 12.71
C LEU A 212 -10.63 2.98 11.88
N THR A 213 -11.27 4.14 11.90
CA THR A 213 -10.87 5.30 11.09
C THR A 213 -9.37 5.64 11.21
N PRO A 214 -8.77 5.69 12.40
CA PRO A 214 -7.33 5.93 12.52
C PRO A 214 -6.47 4.87 11.81
N THR A 215 -6.92 3.61 11.84
CA THR A 215 -6.22 2.49 11.18
C THR A 215 -6.39 2.49 9.66
N ILE A 216 -7.50 3.04 9.16
CA ILE A 216 -7.76 3.15 7.71
C ILE A 216 -6.84 4.19 7.08
N PHE A 217 -6.51 5.27 7.81
CA PHE A 217 -5.65 6.35 7.33
C PHE A 217 -4.17 6.16 7.66
N PHE A 218 -3.82 5.12 8.43
CA PHE A 218 -2.45 4.72 8.71
C PHE A 218 -1.91 3.85 7.57
#